data_ecddbef4b421b2caa7e9bd9672a5602c
#
_entry.id   ecddbef4b421b2caa7e9bd9672a5602c
#
_cell.length_a   1.000
_cell.length_b   1.000
_cell.length_c   1.000
_cell.angle_alpha   90.00
_cell.angle_beta   90.00
_cell.angle_gamma   90.00
#
_symmetry.space_group_name_H-M   'P 1'
#
loop_
_entity.id
_entity.type
_entity.pdbx_description
1 polymer ?
#
loop_
_entity_poly.entity_id
_entity_poly.type
_entity_poly.pdbx_seq_one_letter_code
_entity_poly.pdbx_strand_id
1 'polypeptide(L)'
;MTFDEGETTMTTATERTALVLGGTGFVGSHLLDRLVTEGWRVVVPTRRLQNARDLKLLPTVEIVEADVHEPKTLERLCTGKRLVINLVGTLHSRPGRPYGPEFARAHVELPKKLAEACHSQDVRRLIHVSALGAAPDAPSQYLRSKADGEASLCAAGDGLDWTILRPSAIFGPGDSFLNRFAALARIFPILPIGAAQAKLQPVYVGDVVEVILRAAATA
;
A
#
# COMPACT_ATOMS: atom_id res chain seq x y z
N MET A 1 2.86 9.80 -60.21
CA MET A 1 3.72 9.90 -59.04
C MET A 1 2.81 10.08 -57.85
N THR A 2 2.38 8.98 -57.29
CA THR A 2 1.47 8.92 -56.13
C THR A 2 2.30 8.76 -54.89
N PHE A 3 2.26 9.76 -54.02
CA PHE A 3 2.91 9.67 -52.69
C PHE A 3 2.00 8.85 -51.77
N ASP A 4 2.49 7.69 -51.37
CA ASP A 4 1.90 6.84 -50.35
C ASP A 4 2.17 7.49 -48.97
N GLU A 5 1.15 8.11 -48.39
CA GLU A 5 1.21 8.61 -47.02
C GLU A 5 1.12 7.40 -46.08
N GLY A 6 2.30 6.91 -45.67
CA GLY A 6 2.41 5.87 -44.64
C GLY A 6 1.76 6.33 -43.32
N GLU A 7 0.61 5.77 -43.04
CA GLU A 7 -0.13 5.92 -41.79
C GLU A 7 0.74 5.36 -40.65
N THR A 8 1.44 6.27 -39.96
CA THR A 8 2.18 5.92 -38.73
C THR A 8 1.17 5.58 -37.65
N THR A 9 0.83 4.33 -37.55
CA THR A 9 0.04 3.79 -36.44
C THR A 9 0.84 4.03 -35.15
N MET A 10 0.59 5.14 -34.48
CA MET A 10 1.05 5.36 -33.12
C MET A 10 0.38 4.29 -32.25
N THR A 11 1.12 3.24 -31.96
CA THR A 11 0.76 2.28 -30.92
C THR A 11 0.64 3.08 -29.63
N THR A 12 -0.59 3.34 -29.20
CA THR A 12 -0.86 3.98 -27.90
C THR A 12 -0.33 3.03 -26.83
N ALA A 13 0.88 3.29 -26.36
CA ALA A 13 1.41 2.61 -25.18
C ALA A 13 0.37 2.79 -24.08
N THR A 14 -0.24 1.69 -23.68
CA THR A 14 -1.32 1.71 -22.69
C THR A 14 -0.81 2.38 -21.44
N GLU A 15 -1.37 3.54 -21.11
CA GLU A 15 -0.88 4.41 -20.05
C GLU A 15 -0.86 3.68 -18.69
N ARG A 16 0.32 3.61 -18.06
CA ARG A 16 0.52 2.97 -16.75
C ARG A 16 0.02 3.89 -15.65
N THR A 17 -1.23 3.71 -15.23
CA THR A 17 -1.87 4.51 -14.19
C THR A 17 -2.07 3.70 -12.92
N ALA A 18 -1.65 4.25 -11.78
CA ALA A 18 -1.78 3.59 -10.48
C ALA A 18 -2.40 4.51 -9.42
N LEU A 19 -3.13 3.92 -8.49
CA LEU A 19 -3.56 4.53 -7.24
C LEU A 19 -2.79 3.89 -6.09
N VAL A 20 -2.09 4.71 -5.28
CA VAL A 20 -1.31 4.20 -4.13
C VAL A 20 -1.86 4.79 -2.83
N LEU A 21 -2.66 4.00 -2.12
CA LEU A 21 -3.14 4.34 -0.79
C LEU A 21 -2.01 4.14 0.23
N GLY A 22 -1.79 5.12 1.09
CA GLY A 22 -0.66 5.08 2.04
C GLY A 22 0.69 5.46 1.41
N GLY A 23 0.69 6.04 0.20
CA GLY A 23 1.89 6.46 -0.52
C GLY A 23 2.76 7.48 0.23
N THR A 24 2.19 8.26 1.16
CA THR A 24 2.95 9.18 2.01
C THR A 24 3.65 8.52 3.21
N GLY A 25 3.49 7.20 3.38
CA GLY A 25 4.13 6.43 4.44
C GLY A 25 5.54 5.95 4.08
N PHE A 26 6.17 5.23 5.01
CA PHE A 26 7.54 4.72 4.87
C PHE A 26 7.73 3.85 3.61
N VAL A 27 6.94 2.79 3.44
CA VAL A 27 7.03 1.93 2.25
C VAL A 27 6.59 2.69 0.99
N GLY A 28 5.57 3.54 1.12
CA GLY A 28 5.00 4.31 0.03
C GLY A 28 6.01 5.25 -0.62
N SER A 29 6.79 5.99 0.15
CA SER A 29 7.80 6.90 -0.38
C SER A 29 8.85 6.18 -1.24
N HIS A 30 9.36 5.05 -0.77
CA HIS A 30 10.31 4.22 -1.54
C HIS A 30 9.68 3.61 -2.79
N LEU A 31 8.39 3.22 -2.71
CA LEU A 31 7.67 2.66 -3.85
C LEU A 31 7.44 3.70 -4.95
N LEU A 32 7.07 4.93 -4.57
CA LEU A 32 6.76 6.00 -5.52
C LEU A 32 7.97 6.37 -6.38
N ASP A 33 9.18 6.46 -5.81
CA ASP A 33 10.42 6.71 -6.56
C ASP A 33 10.61 5.67 -7.67
N ARG A 34 10.36 4.40 -7.37
CA ARG A 34 10.51 3.31 -8.33
C ARG A 34 9.40 3.30 -9.37
N LEU A 35 8.15 3.53 -8.98
CA LEU A 35 7.02 3.62 -9.93
C LEU A 35 7.22 4.75 -10.95
N VAL A 36 7.69 5.92 -10.51
CA VAL A 36 8.02 7.04 -11.40
C VAL A 36 9.12 6.67 -12.38
N THR A 37 10.19 6.03 -11.88
CA THR A 37 11.31 5.55 -12.73
C THR A 37 10.84 4.56 -13.79
N GLU A 38 9.83 3.74 -13.48
CA GLU A 38 9.23 2.77 -14.40
C GLU A 38 8.13 3.37 -15.30
N GLY A 39 7.95 4.69 -15.27
CA GLY A 39 7.02 5.42 -16.13
C GLY A 39 5.55 5.34 -15.72
N TRP A 40 5.26 5.03 -14.45
CA TRP A 40 3.90 5.07 -13.94
C TRP A 40 3.44 6.50 -13.65
N ARG A 41 2.18 6.79 -13.94
CA ARG A 41 1.47 7.96 -13.43
C ARG A 41 0.70 7.55 -12.18
N VAL A 42 1.01 8.17 -11.06
CA VAL A 42 0.53 7.71 -9.76
C VAL A 42 -0.32 8.77 -9.07
N VAL A 43 -1.50 8.38 -8.61
CA VAL A 43 -2.33 9.20 -7.72
C VAL A 43 -2.12 8.74 -6.29
N VAL A 44 -1.81 9.67 -5.40
CA VAL A 44 -1.58 9.43 -3.97
C VAL A 44 -2.58 10.23 -3.14
N PRO A 45 -3.62 9.60 -2.60
CA PRO A 45 -4.52 10.27 -1.66
C PRO A 45 -3.85 10.45 -0.30
N THR A 46 -4.05 11.62 0.29
CA THR A 46 -3.61 11.95 1.64
C THR A 46 -4.66 12.76 2.37
N ARG A 47 -4.76 12.59 3.69
CA ARG A 47 -5.65 13.39 4.54
C ARG A 47 -5.10 14.81 4.80
N ARG A 48 -3.82 15.03 4.57
CA ARG A 48 -3.14 16.30 4.81
C ARG A 48 -2.02 16.48 3.80
N LEU A 49 -2.10 17.49 2.96
CA LEU A 49 -1.09 17.80 1.94
C LEU A 49 0.31 18.04 2.52
N GLN A 50 0.38 18.44 3.78
CA GLN A 50 1.66 18.67 4.47
C GLN A 50 2.50 17.39 4.60
N ASN A 51 1.86 16.21 4.67
CA ASN A 51 2.55 14.91 4.78
C ASN A 51 3.16 14.44 3.44
N ALA A 52 2.91 15.16 2.37
CA ALA A 52 3.32 14.79 1.01
C ALA A 52 4.27 15.82 0.37
N ARG A 53 4.93 16.67 1.18
CA ARG A 53 5.77 17.77 0.65
C ARG A 53 6.88 17.26 -0.25
N ASP A 54 7.58 16.20 0.16
CA ASP A 54 8.71 15.66 -0.56
C ASP A 54 8.27 14.93 -1.84
N LEU A 55 7.04 14.40 -1.85
CA LEU A 55 6.47 13.70 -3.02
C LEU A 55 6.08 14.64 -4.17
N LYS A 56 5.91 15.92 -3.89
CA LYS A 56 5.61 16.94 -4.91
C LYS A 56 6.75 17.16 -5.92
N LEU A 57 7.94 16.67 -5.63
CA LEU A 57 9.09 16.73 -6.52
C LEU A 57 9.08 15.62 -7.58
N LEU A 58 8.21 14.63 -7.44
CA LEU A 58 8.10 13.51 -8.38
C LEU A 58 7.19 13.90 -9.56
N PRO A 59 7.70 13.92 -10.80
CA PRO A 59 7.03 14.56 -11.94
C PRO A 59 5.72 13.88 -12.37
N THR A 60 5.54 12.58 -12.08
CA THR A 60 4.35 11.82 -12.48
C THR A 60 3.47 11.42 -11.29
N VAL A 61 3.66 12.05 -10.13
CA VAL A 61 2.88 11.82 -8.92
C VAL A 61 1.91 12.98 -8.70
N GLU A 62 0.63 12.67 -8.72
CA GLU A 62 -0.46 13.57 -8.33
C GLU A 62 -0.87 13.31 -6.89
N ILE A 63 -0.83 14.36 -6.05
CA ILE A 63 -1.24 14.26 -4.64
C ILE A 63 -2.62 14.87 -4.51
N VAL A 64 -3.56 14.09 -3.99
CA VAL A 64 -4.96 14.49 -3.80
C VAL A 64 -5.31 14.49 -2.32
N GLU A 65 -5.82 15.60 -1.80
CA GLU A 65 -6.38 15.62 -0.44
C GLU A 65 -7.74 14.93 -0.44
N ALA A 66 -7.83 13.78 0.25
CA ALA A 66 -9.02 12.93 0.22
C ALA A 66 -9.11 12.02 1.45
N ASP A 67 -10.33 11.74 1.92
CA ASP A 67 -10.61 10.65 2.87
C ASP A 67 -10.93 9.37 2.10
N VAL A 68 -9.98 8.44 2.13
CA VAL A 68 -10.10 7.11 1.48
C VAL A 68 -11.10 6.17 2.19
N HIS A 69 -11.69 6.57 3.31
CA HIS A 69 -12.73 5.80 3.99
C HIS A 69 -14.13 6.10 3.46
N GLU A 70 -14.29 7.13 2.64
CA GLU A 70 -15.54 7.48 1.99
C GLU A 70 -15.67 6.70 0.67
N PRO A 71 -16.72 5.87 0.47
CA PRO A 71 -16.88 5.02 -0.71
C PRO A 71 -16.85 5.79 -2.03
N LYS A 72 -17.60 6.89 -2.14
CA LYS A 72 -17.63 7.71 -3.37
C LYS A 72 -16.27 8.32 -3.72
N THR A 73 -15.48 8.64 -2.70
CA THR A 73 -14.11 9.13 -2.89
C THR A 73 -13.21 8.02 -3.43
N LEU A 74 -13.33 6.78 -2.93
CA LEU A 74 -12.59 5.64 -3.47
C LEU A 74 -12.97 5.35 -4.92
N GLU A 75 -14.26 5.31 -5.25
CA GLU A 75 -14.74 5.11 -6.62
C GLU A 75 -14.12 6.13 -7.58
N ARG A 76 -14.19 7.41 -7.25
CA ARG A 76 -13.58 8.49 -8.05
C ARG A 76 -12.06 8.31 -8.20
N LEU A 77 -11.36 7.91 -7.15
CA LEU A 77 -9.91 7.71 -7.18
C LEU A 77 -9.52 6.48 -8.02
N CYS A 78 -10.36 5.44 -8.04
CA CYS A 78 -10.15 4.23 -8.83
C CYS A 78 -10.44 4.42 -10.32
N THR A 79 -11.25 5.43 -10.70
CA THR A 79 -11.61 5.68 -12.11
C THR A 79 -10.39 5.78 -13.00
N GLY A 80 -10.34 4.96 -14.06
CA GLY A 80 -9.26 4.92 -15.06
C GLY A 80 -7.90 4.43 -14.54
N LYS A 81 -7.86 3.77 -13.39
CA LYS A 81 -6.63 3.17 -12.86
C LYS A 81 -6.49 1.72 -13.33
N ARG A 82 -5.29 1.35 -13.72
CA ARG A 82 -4.95 -0.03 -14.07
C ARG A 82 -4.52 -0.85 -12.86
N LEU A 83 -3.91 -0.17 -11.89
CA LEU A 83 -3.33 -0.77 -10.69
C LEU A 83 -3.75 0.01 -9.46
N VAL A 84 -4.12 -0.71 -8.41
CA VAL A 84 -4.34 -0.15 -7.08
C VAL A 84 -3.42 -0.84 -6.09
N ILE A 85 -2.71 -0.04 -5.28
CA ILE A 85 -1.81 -0.55 -4.24
C ILE A 85 -2.28 -0.02 -2.89
N ASN A 86 -2.60 -0.92 -1.98
CA ASN A 86 -3.01 -0.56 -0.62
C ASN A 86 -1.90 -0.84 0.39
N LEU A 87 -1.24 0.24 0.84
CA LEU A 87 -0.23 0.24 1.89
C LEU A 87 -0.77 0.78 3.22
N VAL A 88 -2.07 1.10 3.30
CA VAL A 88 -2.66 1.67 4.52
C VAL A 88 -2.64 0.66 5.64
N GLY A 89 -2.12 1.10 6.78
CA GLY A 89 -2.12 0.33 8.01
C GLY A 89 -1.87 1.23 9.21
N THR A 90 -2.26 0.76 10.38
CA THR A 90 -1.94 1.39 11.66
C THR A 90 -1.41 0.34 12.63
N LEU A 91 -0.49 0.73 13.49
CA LEU A 91 0.05 -0.13 14.56
C LEU A 91 -0.64 0.11 15.91
N HIS A 92 -1.50 1.13 15.97
CA HIS A 92 -2.16 1.55 17.20
C HIS A 92 -3.67 1.60 17.01
N SER A 93 -4.37 1.08 18.01
CA SER A 93 -5.82 1.17 18.13
C SER A 93 -6.23 1.21 19.60
N ARG A 94 -7.32 1.88 19.88
CA ARG A 94 -7.99 1.76 21.18
C ARG A 94 -8.40 0.31 21.43
N PRO A 95 -8.50 -0.13 22.70
CA PRO A 95 -8.97 -1.48 22.99
C PRO A 95 -10.35 -1.77 22.40
N GLY A 96 -10.57 -3.00 21.94
CA GLY A 96 -11.85 -3.46 21.38
C GLY A 96 -11.88 -4.98 21.21
N ARG A 97 -13.06 -5.54 20.89
CA ARG A 97 -13.26 -6.97 20.60
C ARG A 97 -13.99 -7.13 19.27
N PRO A 98 -13.49 -7.97 18.35
CA PRO A 98 -12.26 -8.78 18.39
C PRO A 98 -10.97 -7.95 18.30
N TYR A 99 -11.05 -6.69 17.86
CA TYR A 99 -9.98 -5.67 17.80
C TYR A 99 -10.57 -4.26 17.88
N GLY A 100 -9.71 -3.26 18.12
CA GLY A 100 -10.14 -1.88 18.29
C GLY A 100 -10.58 -1.20 16.98
N PRO A 101 -11.29 -0.06 17.10
CA PRO A 101 -11.95 0.59 15.96
C PRO A 101 -10.99 1.11 14.90
N GLU A 102 -9.78 1.54 15.26
CA GLU A 102 -8.79 2.01 14.29
C GLU A 102 -8.27 0.84 13.43
N PHE A 103 -8.11 -0.35 14.03
CA PHE A 103 -7.79 -1.57 13.29
C PHE A 103 -8.94 -1.98 12.37
N ALA A 104 -10.18 -1.98 12.87
CA ALA A 104 -11.35 -2.29 12.04
C ALA A 104 -11.41 -1.38 10.81
N ARG A 105 -11.33 -0.07 11.02
CA ARG A 105 -11.41 0.93 9.96
C ARG A 105 -10.31 0.80 8.92
N ALA A 106 -9.04 0.65 9.36
CA ALA A 106 -7.89 0.66 8.45
C ALA A 106 -7.62 -0.69 7.80
N HIS A 107 -7.83 -1.80 8.52
CA HIS A 107 -7.40 -3.11 8.08
C HIS A 107 -8.52 -3.97 7.49
N VAL A 108 -9.79 -3.69 7.82
CA VAL A 108 -10.95 -4.50 7.41
C VAL A 108 -11.87 -3.72 6.49
N GLU A 109 -12.40 -2.60 6.99
CA GLU A 109 -13.37 -1.81 6.24
C GLU A 109 -12.78 -1.18 4.97
N LEU A 110 -11.55 -0.65 5.07
CA LEU A 110 -10.91 -0.03 3.92
C LEU A 110 -10.60 -1.03 2.80
N PRO A 111 -9.97 -2.20 3.03
CA PRO A 111 -9.78 -3.21 1.99
C PRO A 111 -11.10 -3.65 1.33
N LYS A 112 -12.15 -3.85 2.13
CA LYS A 112 -13.48 -4.20 1.61
C LYS A 112 -14.02 -3.13 0.65
N LYS A 113 -14.08 -1.87 1.11
CA LYS A 113 -14.54 -0.74 0.29
C LYS A 113 -13.69 -0.55 -0.96
N LEU A 114 -12.38 -0.81 -0.84
CA LEU A 114 -11.46 -0.68 -1.95
C LEU A 114 -11.70 -1.75 -3.02
N ALA A 115 -11.96 -3.00 -2.61
CA ALA A 115 -12.34 -4.06 -3.54
C ALA A 115 -13.66 -3.73 -4.26
N GLU A 116 -14.67 -3.24 -3.55
CA GLU A 116 -15.94 -2.77 -4.10
C GLU A 116 -15.72 -1.63 -5.12
N ALA A 117 -14.87 -0.65 -4.79
CA ALA A 117 -14.52 0.46 -5.67
C ALA A 117 -13.75 -0.01 -6.91
N CYS A 118 -12.80 -0.92 -6.76
CA CYS A 118 -12.07 -1.52 -7.88
C CYS A 118 -13.04 -2.22 -8.84
N HIS A 119 -13.96 -3.01 -8.31
CA HIS A 119 -14.96 -3.72 -9.12
C HIS A 119 -15.88 -2.75 -9.88
N SER A 120 -16.39 -1.70 -9.20
CA SER A 120 -17.28 -0.71 -9.81
C SER A 120 -16.62 0.15 -10.89
N GLN A 121 -15.28 0.25 -10.89
CA GLN A 121 -14.50 1.09 -11.81
C GLN A 121 -13.63 0.26 -12.78
N ASP A 122 -13.89 -1.05 -12.93
CA ASP A 122 -13.16 -1.96 -13.82
C ASP A 122 -11.65 -2.01 -13.57
N VAL A 123 -11.22 -1.72 -12.33
CA VAL A 123 -9.84 -1.93 -11.93
C VAL A 123 -9.61 -3.42 -11.70
N ARG A 124 -8.76 -4.02 -12.51
CA ARG A 124 -8.55 -5.48 -12.47
C ARG A 124 -7.42 -5.92 -11.55
N ARG A 125 -6.49 -5.02 -11.20
CA ARG A 125 -5.29 -5.37 -10.43
C ARG A 125 -5.22 -4.63 -9.10
N LEU A 126 -5.16 -5.38 -7.98
CA LEU A 126 -5.01 -4.87 -6.62
C LEU A 126 -3.87 -5.56 -5.89
N ILE A 127 -2.94 -4.78 -5.34
CA ILE A 127 -1.88 -5.28 -4.46
C ILE A 127 -2.16 -4.78 -3.04
N HIS A 128 -2.25 -5.70 -2.08
CA HIS A 128 -2.50 -5.36 -0.67
C HIS A 128 -1.35 -5.80 0.22
N VAL A 129 -0.84 -4.89 1.03
CA VAL A 129 0.19 -5.20 2.03
C VAL A 129 -0.45 -5.53 3.37
N SER A 130 -0.38 -6.79 3.74
CA SER A 130 -0.80 -7.36 5.02
C SER A 130 0.38 -7.48 5.98
N ALA A 131 0.46 -8.54 6.77
CA ALA A 131 1.54 -8.79 7.71
C ALA A 131 1.82 -10.29 7.87
N LEU A 132 3.08 -10.63 8.08
CA LEU A 132 3.48 -12.01 8.44
C LEU A 132 2.79 -12.44 9.74
N GLY A 133 2.22 -13.63 9.73
CA GLY A 133 1.47 -14.17 10.87
C GLY A 133 0.02 -13.67 10.98
N ALA A 134 -0.51 -12.98 9.95
CA ALA A 134 -1.93 -12.67 9.89
C ALA A 134 -2.77 -13.97 9.88
N ALA A 135 -3.59 -14.16 10.92
CA ALA A 135 -4.48 -15.30 11.10
C ALA A 135 -5.67 -14.91 11.97
N PRO A 136 -6.85 -15.52 11.80
CA PRO A 136 -8.04 -15.20 12.59
C PRO A 136 -7.87 -15.44 14.09
N ASP A 137 -7.05 -16.42 14.45
CA ASP A 137 -6.71 -16.84 15.82
C ASP A 137 -5.39 -16.27 16.34
N ALA A 138 -4.75 -15.35 15.59
CA ALA A 138 -3.50 -14.75 15.99
C ALA A 138 -3.59 -14.05 17.37
N PRO A 139 -2.52 -14.07 18.17
CA PRO A 139 -2.54 -13.54 19.54
C PRO A 139 -2.77 -12.04 19.60
N SER A 140 -2.35 -11.29 18.57
CA SER A 140 -2.49 -9.85 18.56
C SER A 140 -3.74 -9.40 17.79
N GLN A 141 -4.40 -8.34 18.30
CA GLN A 141 -5.53 -7.70 17.61
C GLN A 141 -5.14 -7.19 16.21
N TYR A 142 -3.91 -6.70 16.07
CA TYR A 142 -3.35 -6.25 14.80
C TYR A 142 -3.36 -7.37 13.75
N LEU A 143 -2.81 -8.54 14.08
CA LEU A 143 -2.73 -9.66 13.13
C LEU A 143 -4.11 -10.24 12.80
N ARG A 144 -5.02 -10.33 13.79
CA ARG A 144 -6.41 -10.75 13.53
C ARG A 144 -7.12 -9.78 12.57
N SER A 145 -6.98 -8.47 12.80
CA SER A 145 -7.60 -7.48 11.91
C SER A 145 -7.01 -7.51 10.49
N LYS A 146 -5.70 -7.81 10.36
CA LYS A 146 -5.08 -8.02 9.04
C LYS A 146 -5.68 -9.24 8.33
N ALA A 147 -5.85 -10.35 9.04
CA ALA A 147 -6.47 -11.56 8.47
C ALA A 147 -7.90 -11.32 7.98
N ASP A 148 -8.72 -10.59 8.75
CA ASP A 148 -10.09 -10.26 8.35
C ASP A 148 -10.12 -9.32 7.13
N GLY A 149 -9.14 -8.42 7.01
CA GLY A 149 -8.96 -7.60 5.82
C GLY A 149 -8.61 -8.43 4.58
N GLU A 150 -7.72 -9.40 4.71
CA GLU A 150 -7.41 -10.35 3.63
C GLU A 150 -8.64 -11.16 3.22
N ALA A 151 -9.39 -11.68 4.19
CA ALA A 151 -10.63 -12.41 3.93
C ALA A 151 -11.65 -11.55 3.15
N SER A 152 -11.74 -10.25 3.46
CA SER A 152 -12.59 -9.31 2.75
C SER A 152 -12.19 -9.13 1.28
N LEU A 153 -10.88 -9.16 0.97
CA LEU A 153 -10.39 -9.11 -0.40
C LEU A 153 -10.64 -10.43 -1.14
N CYS A 154 -10.38 -11.57 -0.49
CA CYS A 154 -10.65 -12.89 -1.08
C CYS A 154 -12.14 -13.09 -1.40
N ALA A 155 -13.03 -12.46 -0.64
CA ALA A 155 -14.48 -12.51 -0.85
C ALA A 155 -15.00 -11.55 -1.93
N ALA A 156 -14.14 -10.74 -2.54
CA ALA A 156 -14.53 -9.74 -3.56
C ALA A 156 -15.04 -10.35 -4.87
N GLY A 157 -14.92 -11.66 -5.04
CA GLY A 157 -15.41 -12.38 -6.21
C GLY A 157 -14.51 -12.33 -7.43
N ASP A 158 -15.04 -12.85 -8.55
CA ASP A 158 -14.33 -12.93 -9.82
C ASP A 158 -14.19 -11.54 -10.47
N GLY A 159 -13.08 -11.33 -11.18
CA GLY A 159 -12.82 -10.12 -11.96
C GLY A 159 -11.80 -9.15 -11.34
N LEU A 160 -11.44 -9.33 -10.06
CA LEU A 160 -10.36 -8.60 -9.42
C LEU A 160 -9.17 -9.54 -9.18
N ASP A 161 -8.08 -9.34 -9.93
CA ASP A 161 -6.80 -10.02 -9.69
C ASP A 161 -6.08 -9.32 -8.53
N TRP A 162 -6.05 -9.96 -7.39
CA TRP A 162 -5.40 -9.44 -6.19
C TRP A 162 -4.16 -10.23 -5.80
N THR A 163 -3.20 -9.53 -5.25
CA THR A 163 -2.03 -10.12 -4.59
C THR A 163 -1.93 -9.58 -3.18
N ILE A 164 -1.86 -10.47 -2.19
CA ILE A 164 -1.65 -10.13 -0.80
C ILE A 164 -0.21 -10.45 -0.42
N LEU A 165 0.52 -9.42 0.01
CA LEU A 165 1.89 -9.53 0.51
C LEU A 165 1.86 -9.52 2.03
N ARG A 166 2.54 -10.48 2.67
CA ARG A 166 2.66 -10.61 4.12
C ARG A 166 4.12 -10.38 4.57
N PRO A 167 4.63 -9.15 4.52
CA PRO A 167 5.98 -8.86 4.98
C PRO A 167 6.08 -9.02 6.51
N SER A 168 7.28 -9.31 6.97
CA SER A 168 7.66 -9.19 8.37
C SER A 168 7.94 -7.72 8.72
N ALA A 169 8.66 -7.45 9.81
CA ALA A 169 9.05 -6.08 10.17
C ALA A 169 9.92 -5.46 9.08
N ILE A 170 9.38 -4.45 8.40
CA ILE A 170 10.06 -3.75 7.30
C ILE A 170 11.02 -2.72 7.89
N PHE A 171 12.27 -2.70 7.42
CA PHE A 171 13.27 -1.75 7.86
C PHE A 171 13.96 -1.06 6.68
N GLY A 172 14.58 0.09 6.96
CA GLY A 172 15.36 0.85 5.99
C GLY A 172 15.44 2.33 6.30
N PRO A 173 16.00 3.14 5.40
CA PRO A 173 16.05 4.60 5.57
C PRO A 173 14.66 5.19 5.79
N GLY A 174 14.48 5.91 6.90
CA GLY A 174 13.19 6.53 7.26
C GLY A 174 12.21 5.65 8.02
N ASP A 175 12.54 4.37 8.36
CA ASP A 175 11.68 3.57 9.21
C ASP A 175 11.59 4.17 10.62
N SER A 176 10.44 4.00 11.28
CA SER A 176 10.21 4.52 12.63
C SER A 176 10.39 3.47 13.73
N PHE A 177 10.52 2.19 13.38
CA PHE A 177 10.58 1.10 14.33
C PHE A 177 12.03 0.75 14.72
N LEU A 178 12.83 0.24 13.79
CA LEU A 178 14.21 -0.16 14.09
C LEU A 178 15.11 1.05 14.35
N ASN A 179 14.89 2.16 13.66
CA ASN A 179 15.66 3.39 13.89
C ASN A 179 15.45 3.96 15.30
N ARG A 180 14.27 3.78 15.92
CA ARG A 180 14.06 4.15 17.33
C ARG A 180 14.90 3.28 18.28
N PHE A 181 14.95 1.98 18.05
CA PHE A 181 15.80 1.08 18.84
C PHE A 181 17.29 1.40 18.65
N ALA A 182 17.72 1.65 17.42
CA ALA A 182 19.08 2.06 17.12
C ALA A 182 19.47 3.38 17.79
N ALA A 183 18.57 4.37 17.81
CA ALA A 183 18.77 5.63 18.52
C ALA A 183 18.88 5.44 20.04
N LEU A 184 18.01 4.60 20.62
CA LEU A 184 18.06 4.28 22.06
C LEU A 184 19.32 3.52 22.43
N ALA A 185 19.77 2.56 21.61
CA ALA A 185 20.98 1.80 21.82
C ALA A 185 22.28 2.66 21.80
N ARG A 186 22.25 3.81 21.15
CA ARG A 186 23.38 4.76 21.15
C ARG A 186 23.50 5.51 22.48
N ILE A 187 22.40 5.66 23.22
CA ILE A 187 22.34 6.48 24.45
C ILE A 187 22.40 5.59 25.70
N PHE A 188 21.74 4.41 25.64
CA PHE A 188 21.63 3.51 26.79
C PHE A 188 22.44 2.24 26.57
N PRO A 189 23.37 1.89 27.48
CA PRO A 189 24.16 0.66 27.38
C PRO A 189 23.32 -0.61 27.59
N ILE A 190 22.14 -0.47 28.19
CA ILE A 190 21.18 -1.55 28.42
C ILE A 190 19.81 -1.06 27.97
N LEU A 191 19.19 -1.77 27.04
CA LEU A 191 17.83 -1.52 26.60
C LEU A 191 16.85 -2.45 27.32
N PRO A 192 15.94 -1.94 28.15
CA PRO A 192 14.88 -2.76 28.72
C PRO A 192 13.84 -3.07 27.63
N ILE A 193 14.05 -4.17 26.90
CA ILE A 193 13.15 -4.60 25.84
C ILE A 193 12.22 -5.66 26.42
N GLY A 194 10.92 -5.38 26.42
CA GLY A 194 9.90 -6.41 26.66
C GLY A 194 9.96 -7.46 25.54
N ALA A 195 9.78 -8.73 25.90
CA ALA A 195 9.86 -9.87 24.96
C ALA A 195 11.24 -10.03 24.28
N ALA A 196 12.32 -9.99 25.05
CA ALA A 196 13.70 -10.19 24.57
C ALA A 196 13.91 -11.52 23.82
N GLN A 197 13.01 -12.49 23.97
CA GLN A 197 12.99 -13.78 23.29
C GLN A 197 12.26 -13.74 21.94
N ALA A 198 11.64 -12.62 21.55
CA ALA A 198 10.91 -12.52 20.30
C ALA A 198 11.87 -12.64 19.10
N LYS A 199 11.57 -13.60 18.23
CA LYS A 199 12.30 -13.78 16.98
C LYS A 199 11.70 -12.85 15.91
N LEU A 200 12.51 -11.96 15.37
CA LEU A 200 12.14 -11.09 14.26
C LEU A 200 12.87 -11.55 12.98
N GLN A 201 12.18 -11.51 11.87
CA GLN A 201 12.76 -11.71 10.53
C GLN A 201 12.61 -10.40 9.75
N PRO A 202 13.42 -9.37 10.02
CA PRO A 202 13.26 -8.09 9.35
C PRO A 202 13.53 -8.24 7.85
N VAL A 203 12.75 -7.51 7.04
CA VAL A 203 12.89 -7.44 5.60
C VAL A 203 13.23 -6.02 5.19
N TYR A 204 14.18 -5.86 4.25
CA TYR A 204 14.57 -4.55 3.76
C TYR A 204 13.46 -3.92 2.89
N VAL A 205 13.21 -2.63 3.04
CA VAL A 205 12.15 -1.92 2.33
C VAL A 205 12.30 -2.00 0.81
N GLY A 206 13.53 -1.99 0.32
CA GLY A 206 13.83 -2.13 -1.11
C GLY A 206 13.37 -3.48 -1.67
N ASP A 207 13.51 -4.58 -0.91
CA ASP A 207 13.05 -5.91 -1.32
C ASP A 207 11.52 -5.97 -1.36
N VAL A 208 10.84 -5.34 -0.38
CA VAL A 208 9.39 -5.24 -0.39
C VAL A 208 8.89 -4.46 -1.59
N VAL A 209 9.52 -3.34 -1.92
CA VAL A 209 9.21 -2.52 -3.09
C VAL A 209 9.42 -3.32 -4.38
N GLU A 210 10.53 -4.05 -4.50
CA GLU A 210 10.80 -4.89 -5.67
C GLU A 210 9.74 -5.97 -5.87
N VAL A 211 9.29 -6.63 -4.78
CA VAL A 211 8.19 -7.62 -4.85
C VAL A 211 6.88 -6.97 -5.29
N ILE A 212 6.56 -5.77 -4.80
CA ILE A 212 5.37 -5.02 -5.23
C ILE A 212 5.44 -4.72 -6.72
N LEU A 213 6.58 -4.24 -7.24
CA LEU A 213 6.77 -3.93 -8.65
C LEU A 213 6.66 -5.17 -9.54
N ARG A 214 7.24 -6.29 -9.14
CA ARG A 214 7.08 -7.56 -9.86
C ARG A 214 5.63 -8.01 -9.88
N ALA A 215 4.92 -7.92 -8.77
CA ALA A 215 3.50 -8.21 -8.71
C ALA A 215 2.65 -7.25 -9.57
N ALA A 216 3.09 -6.00 -9.76
CA ALA A 216 2.46 -5.04 -10.64
C ALA A 216 2.70 -5.34 -12.13
N ALA A 217 3.83 -5.94 -12.47
CA ALA A 217 4.20 -6.26 -13.85
C ALA A 217 3.48 -7.49 -14.41
N THR A 218 2.90 -8.34 -13.54
CA THR A 218 2.12 -9.53 -13.95
C THR A 218 0.66 -9.24 -14.27
N ALA A 219 0.28 -7.97 -14.32
CA ALA A 219 -1.10 -7.50 -14.54
C ALA A 219 -1.41 -7.27 -16.03
#